data_ea5a09ba3307b3664e282693537ef3b4
#
_entry.id   ea5a09ba3307b3664e282693537ef3b4
#
_cell.length_a   1.000
_cell.length_b   1.000
_cell.length_c   1.000
_cell.angle_alpha   90.00
_cell.angle_beta   90.00
_cell.angle_gamma   90.00
#
_symmetry.space_group_name_H-M   'P 1'
#
loop_
_entity.id
_entity.type
_entity.pdbx_description
1 polymer ?
#
loop_
_entity_poly.entity_id
_entity_poly.type
_entity_poly.pdbx_seq_one_letter_code
_entity_poly.pdbx_strand_id
1 'polypeptide(L)'
;MTKLVVDGRTVQATSRAVSRPSVGRHAGVDHTCSSVVGTWFRCCGYLDPQSGEGERRDGRWRAALGSVSRNTLVNSGEALDSVSESAEAAGLSFEDVVDLGHRMIMGRPADAELREALLAELHAGKVSPEVAWGRLVGSPEFAQRVRHQREVIEATEPELSTEMIDVEDLREAKTIAQHNLAADGYFASRGRDAIEGMLAKPYADAHYTPELLTCFGHMVAGLQLLRGDVILDFAVGSGWTSWNFAQLGAQVICSDVSSAALSVVRERFRRWPLSPGRSAPRFLPFDGYRFDLPDSSVDKACCFDAFHHLINQPDVLVEFARVLKPGGLLGFDEPGRHHSKTSEAQFEMKEYGVVEGDIDLTEMAMMAGRAGLEFVAADVLTVRPIWADLDRFTDLVENRVPDAAMVQELSEQIQAKQLFILRKPGDVCRDSRDKLSLAATLKLEGVTTTVQDDGFLVKVGLFVVNIGAANWLPASTQVGGVAVGGRVQGSERWEGRASTNQPLTIGQGAQMQVDATFLVPATLTGQDLVVNLVSENVAWFETCGTPPVHVHLPE
;
A
#
# COMPACT_ATOMS: atom_id res chain seq x y z
N MET A 1 -9.35 -39.91 -25.46
CA MET A 1 -8.41 -40.54 -26.42
C MET A 1 -7.86 -39.44 -27.32
N THR A 2 -6.70 -38.91 -27.00
CA THR A 2 -6.02 -37.92 -27.84
C THR A 2 -4.70 -38.55 -28.31
N LYS A 3 -4.53 -38.72 -29.60
CA LYS A 3 -3.30 -39.24 -30.20
C LYS A 3 -2.33 -38.10 -30.39
N LEU A 4 -1.16 -38.17 -29.80
CA LEU A 4 -0.02 -37.33 -30.16
C LEU A 4 0.92 -38.17 -31.03
N VAL A 5 1.30 -37.63 -32.19
CA VAL A 5 2.31 -38.23 -33.08
C VAL A 5 3.55 -37.35 -33.04
N VAL A 6 4.67 -37.91 -32.60
CA VAL A 6 5.99 -37.27 -32.67
C VAL A 6 6.91 -38.32 -33.32
N ASP A 7 7.59 -37.94 -34.41
CA ASP A 7 8.63 -38.71 -35.15
C ASP A 7 8.22 -40.11 -35.61
N GLY A 8 7.05 -40.24 -36.22
CA GLY A 8 6.71 -41.45 -36.99
C GLY A 8 6.56 -42.74 -36.16
N ARG A 9 6.48 -42.69 -34.85
CA ARG A 9 6.23 -43.86 -33.99
C ARG A 9 5.08 -43.65 -33.05
N THR A 10 4.14 -44.58 -33.04
CA THR A 10 2.97 -44.61 -32.14
C THR A 10 3.35 -45.29 -30.82
N VAL A 11 3.28 -44.59 -29.70
CA VAL A 11 3.47 -45.17 -28.38
C VAL A 11 2.11 -45.21 -27.67
N GLN A 12 1.67 -46.40 -27.28
CA GLN A 12 0.49 -46.61 -26.43
C GLN A 12 0.89 -46.51 -24.94
N ALA A 13 0.32 -45.57 -24.23
CA ALA A 13 0.43 -45.48 -22.78
C ALA A 13 -0.71 -46.27 -22.10
N THR A 14 -0.39 -47.34 -21.39
CA THR A 14 -1.31 -48.07 -20.54
C THR A 14 -1.28 -47.48 -19.13
N SER A 15 -2.40 -46.96 -18.67
CA SER A 15 -2.58 -46.52 -17.28
C SER A 15 -2.68 -47.72 -16.34
N ARG A 16 -1.70 -47.89 -15.45
CA ARG A 16 -1.85 -48.74 -14.26
C ARG A 16 -2.45 -47.89 -13.12
N ALA A 17 -3.60 -48.33 -12.65
CA ALA A 17 -4.23 -47.83 -11.44
C ALA A 17 -3.37 -48.23 -10.21
N VAL A 18 -2.91 -47.26 -9.44
CA VAL A 18 -2.31 -47.46 -8.14
C VAL A 18 -3.41 -47.29 -7.09
N SER A 19 -3.70 -48.40 -6.38
CA SER A 19 -4.63 -48.46 -5.26
C SER A 19 -4.08 -47.64 -4.07
N ARG A 20 -4.90 -46.76 -3.52
CA ARG A 20 -4.65 -46.05 -2.26
C ARG A 20 -4.75 -47.00 -1.07
N PRO A 21 -3.84 -46.92 -0.08
CA PRO A 21 -4.06 -47.61 1.19
C PRO A 21 -5.09 -46.84 2.04
N SER A 22 -5.97 -47.60 2.67
CA SER A 22 -6.96 -47.16 3.65
C SER A 22 -6.25 -46.69 4.92
N VAL A 23 -6.40 -45.43 5.30
CA VAL A 23 -5.98 -44.93 6.62
C VAL A 23 -7.14 -45.04 7.58
N GLY A 24 -6.88 -45.73 8.70
CA GLY A 24 -7.84 -46.00 9.75
C GLY A 24 -8.32 -44.72 10.46
N ARG A 25 -9.60 -44.74 10.82
CA ARG A 25 -10.23 -43.72 11.65
C ARG A 25 -9.65 -43.75 13.05
N HIS A 26 -8.97 -42.71 13.48
CA HIS A 26 -8.83 -42.38 14.89
C HIS A 26 -9.89 -41.34 15.28
N ALA A 27 -10.56 -41.64 16.39
CA ALA A 27 -11.60 -40.79 16.96
C ALA A 27 -11.01 -39.44 17.40
N GLY A 28 -11.41 -38.39 16.73
CA GLY A 28 -11.11 -37.00 17.11
C GLY A 28 -12.05 -36.59 18.26
N VAL A 29 -11.47 -36.00 19.27
CA VAL A 29 -12.18 -35.34 20.37
C VAL A 29 -12.82 -34.08 19.85
N ASP A 30 -14.13 -34.02 19.96
CA ASP A 30 -14.98 -32.91 19.59
C ASP A 30 -14.82 -31.78 20.63
N HIS A 31 -13.93 -30.83 20.38
CA HIS A 31 -13.91 -29.56 21.13
C HIS A 31 -14.84 -28.57 20.46
N THR A 32 -16.08 -28.59 20.90
CA THR A 32 -17.17 -27.77 20.47
C THR A 32 -16.95 -26.27 20.70
N CYS A 33 -17.47 -25.51 19.77
CA CYS A 33 -17.53 -24.04 19.62
C CYS A 33 -18.00 -23.22 20.84
N SER A 34 -18.24 -23.82 21.99
CA SER A 34 -18.70 -23.14 23.23
C SER A 34 -17.65 -22.26 23.91
N SER A 35 -16.35 -22.47 23.65
CA SER A 35 -15.28 -21.68 24.26
C SER A 35 -15.10 -20.30 23.63
N VAL A 36 -15.25 -20.17 22.30
CA VAL A 36 -15.06 -18.89 21.59
C VAL A 36 -16.24 -17.95 21.81
N VAL A 37 -17.46 -18.47 21.77
CA VAL A 37 -18.67 -17.70 22.11
C VAL A 37 -18.67 -17.32 23.60
N GLY A 38 -18.23 -18.22 24.48
CA GLY A 38 -18.07 -17.94 25.90
C GLY A 38 -17.02 -16.87 26.22
N THR A 39 -15.94 -16.81 25.46
CA THR A 39 -14.89 -15.78 25.61
C THR A 39 -15.38 -14.43 25.08
N TRP A 40 -16.11 -14.41 23.95
CA TRP A 40 -16.70 -13.20 23.40
C TRP A 40 -17.74 -12.57 24.36
N PHE A 41 -18.60 -13.42 24.98
CA PHE A 41 -19.55 -12.96 26.01
C PHE A 41 -18.88 -12.51 27.30
N ARG A 42 -17.72 -13.03 27.67
CA ARG A 42 -16.94 -12.57 28.83
C ARG A 42 -16.23 -11.23 28.56
N CYS A 43 -15.76 -11.01 27.34
CA CYS A 43 -15.14 -9.75 26.95
C CYS A 43 -16.16 -8.59 26.86
N CYS A 44 -17.43 -8.88 26.57
CA CYS A 44 -18.48 -7.84 26.47
C CYS A 44 -19.05 -7.38 27.82
N GLY A 45 -18.62 -7.94 28.94
CA GLY A 45 -18.72 -7.41 30.32
C GLY A 45 -20.07 -6.86 30.82
N TYR A 46 -21.22 -7.30 30.26
CA TYR A 46 -22.52 -6.82 30.74
C TYR A 46 -23.56 -7.95 30.79
N LEU A 47 -23.62 -8.60 31.92
CA LEU A 47 -24.83 -9.26 32.39
C LEU A 47 -25.03 -8.80 33.84
N ASP A 48 -26.04 -7.93 34.07
CA ASP A 48 -26.50 -7.61 35.42
C ASP A 48 -27.18 -8.87 35.99
N PRO A 49 -26.66 -9.45 37.07
CA PRO A 49 -27.22 -10.68 37.65
C PRO A 49 -28.56 -10.50 38.34
N GLN A 50 -29.13 -9.28 38.38
CA GLN A 50 -30.30 -8.98 39.20
C GLN A 50 -31.63 -8.83 38.44
N SER A 51 -31.65 -8.91 37.08
CA SER A 51 -32.90 -8.86 36.32
C SER A 51 -33.31 -10.23 35.76
N GLY A 52 -34.28 -10.85 36.41
CA GLY A 52 -34.78 -12.20 36.03
C GLY A 52 -35.48 -12.29 34.66
N GLU A 53 -35.53 -11.23 33.86
CA GLU A 53 -35.99 -11.22 32.45
C GLU A 53 -34.86 -11.49 31.43
N GLY A 54 -33.59 -11.20 31.82
CA GLY A 54 -32.42 -11.41 30.95
C GLY A 54 -32.14 -12.89 30.62
N GLU A 55 -32.35 -13.78 31.60
CA GLU A 55 -31.98 -15.22 31.40
C GLU A 55 -32.84 -15.95 30.37
N ARG A 56 -34.12 -15.59 30.20
CA ARG A 56 -35.01 -16.25 29.25
C ARG A 56 -34.76 -15.78 27.80
N ARG A 57 -34.36 -14.53 27.61
CA ARG A 57 -34.00 -13.98 26.30
C ARG A 57 -32.60 -14.45 25.87
N ASP A 58 -31.66 -14.51 26.83
CA ASP A 58 -30.29 -14.97 26.61
C ASP A 58 -30.21 -16.45 26.18
N GLY A 59 -31.10 -17.31 26.70
CA GLY A 59 -31.19 -18.71 26.32
C GLY A 59 -31.60 -18.97 24.86
N ARG A 60 -32.45 -18.12 24.28
CA ARG A 60 -32.88 -18.23 22.88
C ARG A 60 -31.76 -17.79 21.91
N TRP A 61 -31.00 -16.77 22.27
CA TRP A 61 -29.86 -16.33 21.49
C TRP A 61 -28.72 -17.33 21.49
N ARG A 62 -28.43 -17.94 22.62
CA ARG A 62 -27.43 -19.02 22.70
C ARG A 62 -27.81 -20.22 21.83
N ALA A 63 -29.10 -20.52 21.72
CA ALA A 63 -29.58 -21.57 20.82
C ALA A 63 -29.47 -21.17 19.35
N ALA A 64 -29.74 -19.91 19.00
CA ALA A 64 -29.64 -19.39 17.63
C ALA A 64 -28.17 -19.30 17.15
N LEU A 65 -27.25 -18.83 18.00
CA LEU A 65 -25.83 -18.71 17.66
C LEU A 65 -25.08 -20.06 17.73
N GLY A 66 -25.54 -21.04 18.48
CA GLY A 66 -24.96 -22.36 18.58
C GLY A 66 -25.03 -23.20 17.28
N SER A 67 -25.84 -22.77 16.30
CA SER A 67 -25.97 -23.41 14.98
C SER A 67 -24.99 -22.87 13.92
N VAL A 68 -24.27 -21.75 14.19
CA VAL A 68 -23.36 -21.11 13.25
C VAL A 68 -21.97 -21.74 13.32
N SER A 69 -21.53 -22.40 12.25
CA SER A 69 -20.22 -23.05 12.21
C SER A 69 -19.07 -22.03 12.06
N ARG A 70 -17.85 -22.42 12.50
CA ARG A 70 -16.64 -21.60 12.38
C ARG A 70 -16.33 -21.11 10.95
N ASN A 71 -16.70 -21.90 9.94
CA ASN A 71 -16.49 -21.53 8.53
C ASN A 71 -17.47 -20.48 8.02
N THR A 72 -18.63 -20.35 8.64
CA THR A 72 -19.67 -19.40 8.27
C THR A 72 -19.33 -17.96 8.72
N LEU A 73 -18.51 -17.80 9.78
CA LEU A 73 -18.07 -16.50 10.29
C LEU A 73 -16.95 -15.85 9.45
N VAL A 74 -16.32 -16.61 8.56
CA VAL A 74 -15.21 -16.13 7.72
C VAL A 74 -15.70 -15.49 6.40
N ASN A 75 -16.89 -15.87 5.92
CA ASN A 75 -17.52 -15.26 4.73
C ASN A 75 -18.63 -14.31 5.17
N SER A 76 -18.42 -13.01 5.07
CA SER A 76 -19.32 -11.97 5.58
C SER A 76 -20.75 -12.01 5.01
N GLY A 77 -20.96 -12.56 3.81
CA GLY A 77 -22.30 -12.75 3.21
C GLY A 77 -23.05 -13.95 3.81
N GLU A 78 -22.44 -15.12 3.86
CA GLU A 78 -23.06 -16.35 4.37
C GLU A 78 -23.29 -16.33 5.89
N ALA A 79 -22.45 -15.57 6.64
CA ALA A 79 -22.65 -15.38 8.07
C ALA A 79 -23.89 -14.53 8.38
N LEU A 80 -24.15 -13.50 7.58
CA LEU A 80 -25.29 -12.63 7.74
C LEU A 80 -26.60 -13.37 7.39
N ASP A 81 -26.61 -14.19 6.32
CA ASP A 81 -27.77 -15.00 5.94
C ASP A 81 -28.10 -16.05 7.02
N SER A 82 -27.11 -16.69 7.62
CA SER A 82 -27.32 -17.68 8.69
C SER A 82 -27.79 -17.07 10.01
N VAL A 83 -27.43 -15.83 10.28
CA VAL A 83 -27.93 -15.07 11.45
C VAL A 83 -29.38 -14.63 11.24
N SER A 84 -29.77 -14.31 9.99
CA SER A 84 -31.14 -13.98 9.60
C SER A 84 -32.11 -15.14 9.78
N GLU A 85 -31.77 -16.28 9.17
CA GLU A 85 -32.56 -17.51 9.36
C GLU A 85 -32.67 -17.88 10.85
N SER A 86 -31.64 -17.61 11.64
CA SER A 86 -31.63 -17.85 13.09
C SER A 86 -32.46 -16.82 13.86
N ALA A 87 -32.54 -15.56 13.41
CA ALA A 87 -33.34 -14.51 14.03
C ALA A 87 -34.85 -14.71 13.76
N GLU A 88 -35.22 -15.06 12.51
CA GLU A 88 -36.61 -15.44 12.17
C GLU A 88 -37.04 -16.71 12.88
N ALA A 89 -36.18 -17.73 12.93
CA ALA A 89 -36.46 -18.97 13.67
C ALA A 89 -36.59 -18.74 15.18
N ALA A 90 -35.94 -17.69 15.73
CA ALA A 90 -36.06 -17.29 17.15
C ALA A 90 -37.30 -16.43 17.45
N GLY A 91 -38.06 -15.98 16.44
CA GLY A 91 -39.26 -15.16 16.57
C GLY A 91 -38.95 -13.78 17.20
N LEU A 92 -37.86 -13.14 16.81
CA LEU A 92 -37.44 -11.81 17.29
C LEU A 92 -38.22 -10.72 16.53
N SER A 93 -38.66 -9.72 17.29
CA SER A 93 -39.25 -8.50 16.69
C SER A 93 -38.18 -7.59 16.14
N PHE A 94 -38.53 -6.64 15.24
CA PHE A 94 -37.59 -5.63 14.77
C PHE A 94 -37.04 -4.76 15.92
N GLU A 95 -37.81 -4.52 16.96
CA GLU A 95 -37.41 -3.87 18.18
C GLU A 95 -36.29 -4.65 18.88
N ASP A 96 -36.46 -5.99 18.99
CA ASP A 96 -35.42 -6.86 19.56
C ASP A 96 -34.14 -6.83 18.70
N VAL A 97 -34.26 -6.83 17.37
CA VAL A 97 -33.12 -6.76 16.43
C VAL A 97 -32.35 -5.46 16.62
N VAL A 98 -33.02 -4.31 16.72
CA VAL A 98 -32.35 -3.01 16.91
C VAL A 98 -31.76 -2.90 18.31
N ASP A 99 -32.52 -3.21 19.36
CA ASP A 99 -32.10 -3.00 20.75
C ASP A 99 -31.00 -3.98 21.15
N LEU A 100 -31.10 -5.25 20.76
CA LEU A 100 -30.05 -6.25 21.01
C LEU A 100 -28.82 -5.99 20.15
N GLY A 101 -28.99 -5.73 18.86
CA GLY A 101 -27.90 -5.44 17.95
C GLY A 101 -27.06 -4.26 18.45
N HIS A 102 -27.71 -3.17 18.87
CA HIS A 102 -26.98 -2.03 19.45
C HIS A 102 -26.26 -2.40 20.74
N ARG A 103 -26.92 -3.09 21.67
CA ARG A 103 -26.28 -3.47 22.94
C ARG A 103 -25.12 -4.46 22.73
N MET A 104 -25.26 -5.41 21.83
CA MET A 104 -24.22 -6.40 21.56
C MET A 104 -23.05 -5.80 20.76
N ILE A 105 -23.34 -5.05 19.69
CA ILE A 105 -22.33 -4.50 18.78
C ILE A 105 -21.72 -3.22 19.37
N MET A 106 -22.56 -2.29 19.83
CA MET A 106 -22.14 -0.97 20.33
C MET A 106 -21.94 -0.88 21.84
N GLY A 107 -22.40 -1.90 22.63
CA GLY A 107 -22.32 -1.95 24.09
C GLY A 107 -23.16 -0.93 24.83
N ARG A 108 -24.02 -0.23 24.13
CA ARG A 108 -24.98 0.74 24.67
C ARG A 108 -26.31 0.59 23.95
N PRO A 109 -27.44 1.06 24.55
CA PRO A 109 -28.69 1.14 23.80
C PRO A 109 -28.55 2.14 22.64
N ALA A 110 -29.34 1.94 21.56
CA ALA A 110 -29.50 2.94 20.51
C ALA A 110 -30.05 4.25 21.15
N ASP A 111 -29.59 5.40 20.66
CA ASP A 111 -30.28 6.66 20.96
C ASP A 111 -31.67 6.66 20.26
N ALA A 112 -32.59 7.47 20.79
CA ALA A 112 -33.98 7.43 20.38
C ALA A 112 -34.16 7.72 18.88
N GLU A 113 -33.41 8.69 18.32
CA GLU A 113 -33.51 9.10 16.92
C GLU A 113 -33.00 8.01 15.99
N LEU A 114 -31.86 7.40 16.29
CA LEU A 114 -31.27 6.30 15.50
C LEU A 114 -32.15 5.04 15.58
N ARG A 115 -32.70 4.77 16.78
CA ARG A 115 -33.62 3.64 16.97
C ARG A 115 -34.88 3.77 16.11
N GLU A 116 -35.53 4.94 16.15
CA GLU A 116 -36.72 5.21 15.34
C GLU A 116 -36.43 5.13 13.84
N ALA A 117 -35.30 5.68 13.39
CA ALA A 117 -34.88 5.63 11.98
C ALA A 117 -34.67 4.20 11.50
N LEU A 118 -33.93 3.37 12.26
CA LEU A 118 -33.69 1.97 11.90
C LEU A 118 -34.97 1.14 11.91
N LEU A 119 -35.85 1.33 12.90
CA LEU A 119 -37.14 0.65 12.94
C LEU A 119 -38.04 1.04 11.75
N ALA A 120 -38.05 2.31 11.37
CA ALA A 120 -38.80 2.78 10.21
C ALA A 120 -38.28 2.15 8.89
N GLU A 121 -36.96 1.99 8.74
CA GLU A 121 -36.36 1.33 7.57
C GLU A 121 -36.66 -0.17 7.54
N LEU A 122 -36.56 -0.88 8.68
CA LEU A 122 -36.91 -2.31 8.81
C LEU A 122 -38.38 -2.58 8.51
N HIS A 123 -39.31 -1.82 9.14
CA HIS A 123 -40.75 -1.96 8.90
C HIS A 123 -41.16 -1.62 7.45
N ALA A 124 -40.43 -0.70 6.81
CA ALA A 124 -40.65 -0.37 5.39
C ALA A 124 -40.01 -1.37 4.41
N GLY A 125 -39.29 -2.39 4.92
CA GLY A 125 -38.58 -3.37 4.08
C GLY A 125 -37.44 -2.75 3.26
N LYS A 126 -36.94 -1.57 3.65
CA LYS A 126 -35.86 -0.87 2.96
C LYS A 126 -34.49 -1.45 3.28
N VAL A 127 -34.33 -2.03 4.45
CA VAL A 127 -33.14 -2.74 4.91
C VAL A 127 -33.56 -4.04 5.58
N SER A 128 -32.72 -5.05 5.48
CA SER A 128 -32.87 -6.28 6.28
C SER A 128 -32.14 -6.14 7.62
N PRO A 129 -32.45 -6.99 8.62
CA PRO A 129 -31.72 -7.04 9.89
C PRO A 129 -30.20 -7.11 9.72
N GLU A 130 -29.72 -7.90 8.76
CA GLU A 130 -28.30 -8.09 8.48
C GLU A 130 -27.65 -6.81 7.98
N VAL A 131 -28.32 -6.10 7.08
CA VAL A 131 -27.82 -4.81 6.56
C VAL A 131 -27.79 -3.77 7.68
N ALA A 132 -28.78 -3.75 8.57
CA ALA A 132 -28.78 -2.87 9.71
C ALA A 132 -27.60 -3.15 10.66
N TRP A 133 -27.33 -4.42 10.95
CA TRP A 133 -26.19 -4.83 11.78
C TRP A 133 -24.84 -4.61 11.08
N GLY A 134 -24.75 -4.88 9.76
CA GLY A 134 -23.58 -4.57 8.96
C GLY A 134 -23.19 -3.09 9.00
N ARG A 135 -24.16 -2.19 9.00
CA ARG A 135 -23.93 -0.74 9.18
C ARG A 135 -23.36 -0.41 10.57
N LEU A 136 -23.81 -1.11 11.64
CA LEU A 136 -23.28 -0.91 12.98
C LEU A 136 -21.83 -1.38 13.09
N VAL A 137 -21.54 -2.59 12.57
CA VAL A 137 -20.18 -3.15 12.57
C VAL A 137 -19.24 -2.32 11.69
N GLY A 138 -19.72 -1.76 10.58
CA GLY A 138 -18.95 -0.87 9.71
C GLY A 138 -18.84 0.58 10.19
N SER A 139 -19.41 0.93 11.37
CA SER A 139 -19.41 2.30 11.85
C SER A 139 -18.06 2.70 12.47
N PRO A 140 -17.66 3.99 12.38
CA PRO A 140 -16.47 4.50 13.06
C PRO A 140 -16.53 4.31 14.57
N GLU A 141 -17.72 4.40 15.17
CA GLU A 141 -17.94 4.21 16.60
C GLU A 141 -17.64 2.77 17.04
N PHE A 142 -18.06 1.76 16.25
CA PHE A 142 -17.72 0.37 16.52
C PHE A 142 -16.21 0.14 16.45
N ALA A 143 -15.57 0.67 15.40
CA ALA A 143 -14.12 0.59 15.26
C ALA A 143 -13.39 1.24 16.46
N GLN A 144 -13.84 2.41 16.91
CA GLN A 144 -13.30 3.08 18.10
C GLN A 144 -13.51 2.24 19.36
N ARG A 145 -14.68 1.64 19.53
CA ARG A 145 -14.98 0.79 20.69
C ARG A 145 -14.10 -0.46 20.72
N VAL A 146 -13.93 -1.14 19.59
CA VAL A 146 -13.05 -2.32 19.49
C VAL A 146 -11.61 -1.93 19.86
N ARG A 147 -11.14 -0.78 19.41
CA ARG A 147 -9.84 -0.24 19.82
C ARG A 147 -9.76 -0.02 21.33
N HIS A 148 -10.74 0.69 21.89
CA HIS A 148 -10.77 1.00 23.34
C HIS A 148 -10.86 -0.27 24.22
N GLN A 149 -11.62 -1.28 23.79
CA GLN A 149 -11.69 -2.55 24.52
C GLN A 149 -10.35 -3.29 24.52
N ARG A 150 -9.58 -3.22 23.41
CA ARG A 150 -8.23 -3.78 23.34
C ARG A 150 -7.26 -3.05 24.28
N GLU A 151 -7.41 -1.73 24.42
CA GLU A 151 -6.59 -0.92 25.35
C GLU A 151 -6.87 -1.20 26.82
N VAL A 152 -8.11 -1.53 27.16
CA VAL A 152 -8.57 -1.78 28.56
C VAL A 152 -8.21 -3.19 29.05
N ILE A 153 -7.95 -4.14 28.13
CA ILE A 153 -7.47 -5.46 28.52
C ILE A 153 -6.02 -5.31 29.01
N GLU A 154 -5.82 -5.28 30.32
CA GLU A 154 -4.51 -5.42 30.94
C GLU A 154 -3.94 -6.77 30.51
N ALA A 155 -2.99 -6.77 29.56
CA ALA A 155 -2.26 -7.94 29.21
C ALA A 155 -1.34 -8.30 30.38
N THR A 156 -1.56 -9.45 30.97
CA THR A 156 -0.54 -10.10 31.79
C THR A 156 0.54 -10.53 30.80
N GLU A 157 1.79 -10.15 31.02
CA GLU A 157 2.87 -10.69 30.21
C GLU A 157 2.85 -12.20 30.33
N PRO A 158 2.82 -12.97 29.20
CA PRO A 158 2.85 -14.40 29.28
C PRO A 158 4.14 -14.84 29.98
N GLU A 159 4.06 -15.82 30.87
CA GLU A 159 5.26 -16.55 31.32
C GLU A 159 5.84 -17.24 30.06
N LEU A 160 6.77 -16.53 29.42
CA LEU A 160 7.41 -17.03 28.20
C LEU A 160 8.19 -18.31 28.51
N SER A 161 7.84 -19.37 27.83
CA SER A 161 8.56 -20.64 27.96
C SER A 161 10.03 -20.45 27.57
N THR A 162 10.92 -21.26 28.13
CA THR A 162 12.36 -21.16 27.85
C THR A 162 12.74 -21.63 26.44
N GLU A 163 11.81 -22.20 25.68
CA GLU A 163 12.10 -22.81 24.39
C GLU A 163 11.81 -21.87 23.21
N MET A 164 10.57 -21.53 22.96
CA MET A 164 10.21 -20.62 21.87
C MET A 164 9.01 -19.78 22.28
N ILE A 165 9.03 -18.50 21.89
CA ILE A 165 7.88 -17.60 22.06
C ILE A 165 6.92 -17.85 20.91
N ASP A 166 5.63 -18.10 21.23
CA ASP A 166 4.57 -18.08 20.25
C ASP A 166 4.17 -16.62 19.99
N VAL A 167 4.23 -16.21 18.74
CA VAL A 167 3.93 -14.83 18.34
C VAL A 167 2.46 -14.48 18.60
N GLU A 168 1.55 -15.43 18.51
CA GLU A 168 0.13 -15.17 18.77
C GLU A 168 -0.14 -14.96 20.25
N ASP A 169 0.51 -15.73 21.12
CA ASP A 169 0.46 -15.50 22.58
C ASP A 169 0.95 -14.09 22.93
N LEU A 170 2.03 -13.64 22.28
CA LEU A 170 2.57 -12.28 22.48
C LEU A 170 1.63 -11.19 21.96
N ARG A 171 0.96 -11.43 20.82
CA ARG A 171 -0.06 -10.51 20.27
C ARG A 171 -1.27 -10.40 21.19
N GLU A 172 -1.75 -11.52 21.72
CA GLU A 172 -2.91 -11.54 22.61
C GLU A 172 -2.61 -10.94 23.98
N ALA A 173 -1.37 -11.03 24.45
CA ALA A 173 -0.95 -10.55 25.76
C ALA A 173 -0.81 -9.02 25.85
N LYS A 174 -0.72 -8.29 24.73
CA LYS A 174 -0.39 -6.86 24.72
C LYS A 174 -1.51 -6.00 24.14
N THR A 175 -1.76 -4.87 24.79
CA THR A 175 -2.53 -3.79 24.17
C THR A 175 -1.68 -3.03 23.16
N ILE A 176 -2.31 -2.31 22.22
CA ILE A 176 -1.60 -1.47 21.25
C ILE A 176 -0.71 -0.42 21.95
N ALA A 177 -1.19 0.16 23.06
CA ALA A 177 -0.40 1.12 23.83
C ALA A 177 0.87 0.49 24.43
N GLN A 178 0.78 -0.74 24.96
CA GLN A 178 1.95 -1.49 25.45
C GLN A 178 2.90 -1.87 24.33
N HIS A 179 2.36 -2.24 23.16
CA HIS A 179 3.13 -2.54 21.98
C HIS A 179 3.90 -1.30 21.47
N ASN A 180 3.21 -0.14 21.37
CA ASN A 180 3.84 1.13 20.99
C ASN A 180 4.95 1.55 21.96
N LEU A 181 4.75 1.31 23.28
CA LEU A 181 5.79 1.54 24.29
C LEU A 181 6.99 0.61 24.12
N ALA A 182 6.79 -0.67 23.77
CA ALA A 182 7.89 -1.59 23.47
C ALA A 182 8.69 -1.12 22.26
N ALA A 183 8.01 -0.73 21.18
CA ALA A 183 8.65 -0.16 19.98
C ALA A 183 9.44 1.13 20.28
N ASP A 184 8.88 2.04 21.10
CA ASP A 184 9.61 3.26 21.50
C ASP A 184 10.81 2.92 22.40
N GLY A 185 10.64 1.97 23.33
CA GLY A 185 11.71 1.45 24.19
C GLY A 185 12.86 0.81 23.41
N TYR A 186 12.56 0.08 22.34
CA TYR A 186 13.55 -0.49 21.44
C TYR A 186 14.50 0.58 20.88
N PHE A 187 13.99 1.69 20.37
CA PHE A 187 14.81 2.78 19.86
C PHE A 187 15.44 3.60 20.97
N ALA A 188 14.73 3.90 22.04
CA ALA A 188 15.19 4.73 23.15
C ALA A 188 16.33 4.06 23.96
N SER A 189 16.36 2.72 24.05
CA SER A 189 17.38 1.97 24.76
C SER A 189 18.69 1.82 23.98
N ARG A 190 18.71 2.15 22.68
CA ARG A 190 19.88 1.97 21.82
C ARG A 190 20.99 2.94 22.19
N GLY A 191 22.16 2.38 22.46
CA GLY A 191 23.37 3.16 22.69
C GLY A 191 23.83 3.91 21.42
N ARG A 192 24.78 4.83 21.61
CA ARG A 192 25.30 5.67 20.53
C ARG A 192 25.76 4.88 19.30
N ASP A 193 26.51 3.79 19.51
CA ASP A 193 27.07 2.99 18.42
C ASP A 193 25.97 2.28 17.62
N ALA A 194 24.90 1.82 18.27
CA ALA A 194 23.74 1.24 17.60
C ALA A 194 23.00 2.30 16.76
N ILE A 195 22.83 3.52 17.27
CA ILE A 195 22.24 4.64 16.51
C ILE A 195 23.12 4.99 15.29
N GLU A 196 24.44 5.01 15.43
CA GLU A 196 25.33 5.23 14.27
C GLU A 196 25.20 4.11 13.23
N GLY A 197 25.06 2.84 13.65
CA GLY A 197 24.77 1.71 12.76
C GLY A 197 23.44 1.87 12.04
N MET A 198 22.37 2.29 12.74
CA MET A 198 21.07 2.59 12.13
C MET A 198 21.18 3.73 11.11
N LEU A 199 21.91 4.79 11.43
CA LEU A 199 22.13 5.91 10.53
C LEU A 199 22.99 5.53 9.33
N ALA A 200 23.87 4.54 9.43
CA ALA A 200 24.65 4.04 8.31
C ALA A 200 23.83 3.20 7.30
N LYS A 201 22.60 2.71 7.65
CA LYS A 201 21.73 2.03 6.68
C LYS A 201 21.48 2.90 5.44
N PRO A 202 21.48 2.34 4.21
CA PRO A 202 21.59 0.92 3.88
C PRO A 202 23.01 0.37 3.81
N TYR A 203 24.05 1.18 4.12
CA TYR A 203 25.48 0.85 3.94
C TYR A 203 26.18 0.39 5.23
N ALA A 204 25.41 0.04 6.25
CA ALA A 204 25.97 -0.37 7.54
C ALA A 204 26.75 -1.69 7.47
N ASP A 205 26.33 -2.61 6.61
CA ASP A 205 26.91 -3.92 6.40
C ASP A 205 26.93 -4.28 4.90
N ALA A 206 28.11 -4.62 4.39
CA ALA A 206 28.31 -4.98 2.99
C ALA A 206 27.54 -6.23 2.56
N HIS A 207 27.24 -7.16 3.47
CA HIS A 207 26.46 -8.36 3.19
C HIS A 207 24.94 -8.05 3.11
N TYR A 208 24.47 -7.10 3.90
CA TYR A 208 23.06 -6.73 3.96
C TYR A 208 22.68 -5.60 3.00
N THR A 209 23.63 -4.74 2.65
CA THR A 209 23.43 -3.63 1.69
C THR A 209 22.81 -4.05 0.36
N PRO A 210 23.26 -5.15 -0.31
CA PRO A 210 22.66 -5.57 -1.59
C PRO A 210 21.18 -5.90 -1.47
N GLU A 211 20.77 -6.59 -0.41
CA GLU A 211 19.37 -6.91 -0.14
C GLU A 211 18.53 -5.63 0.01
N LEU A 212 18.92 -4.73 0.91
CA LEU A 212 18.22 -3.48 1.16
C LEU A 212 18.05 -2.64 -0.12
N LEU A 213 19.12 -2.49 -0.91
CA LEU A 213 19.06 -1.70 -2.14
C LEU A 213 18.23 -2.37 -3.22
N THR A 214 18.27 -3.71 -3.33
CA THR A 214 17.45 -4.47 -4.28
C THR A 214 15.98 -4.32 -3.93
N CYS A 215 15.60 -4.60 -2.68
CA CYS A 215 14.23 -4.44 -2.20
C CYS A 215 13.72 -3.00 -2.38
N PHE A 216 14.55 -2.00 -2.05
CA PHE A 216 14.18 -0.60 -2.25
C PHE A 216 13.96 -0.26 -3.73
N GLY A 217 14.84 -0.75 -4.62
CA GLY A 217 14.68 -0.54 -6.07
C GLY A 217 13.37 -1.12 -6.60
N HIS A 218 13.04 -2.34 -6.20
CA HIS A 218 11.79 -3.00 -6.54
C HIS A 218 10.57 -2.32 -5.91
N MET A 219 10.67 -1.84 -4.66
CA MET A 219 9.63 -1.04 -4.01
C MET A 219 9.31 0.23 -4.81
N VAL A 220 10.35 0.99 -5.22
CA VAL A 220 10.19 2.20 -6.05
C VAL A 220 9.49 1.88 -7.38
N ALA A 221 9.89 0.77 -8.03
CA ALA A 221 9.28 0.31 -9.28
C ALA A 221 7.83 -0.13 -9.09
N GLY A 222 7.55 -0.94 -8.06
CA GLY A 222 6.21 -1.43 -7.74
C GLY A 222 5.24 -0.31 -7.38
N LEU A 223 5.69 0.68 -6.64
CA LEU A 223 4.93 1.89 -6.32
C LEU A 223 4.73 2.82 -7.53
N GLN A 224 5.45 2.61 -8.63
CA GLN A 224 5.43 3.52 -9.78
C GLN A 224 5.65 4.98 -9.34
N LEU A 225 6.65 5.18 -8.47
CA LEU A 225 6.90 6.45 -7.81
C LEU A 225 7.26 7.54 -8.84
N LEU A 226 6.55 8.66 -8.79
CA LEU A 226 6.82 9.82 -9.61
C LEU A 226 7.41 10.95 -8.76
N ARG A 227 8.27 11.76 -9.37
CA ARG A 227 8.75 12.98 -8.73
C ARG A 227 7.59 13.89 -8.37
N GLY A 228 7.55 14.35 -7.11
CA GLY A 228 6.46 15.18 -6.58
C GLY A 228 5.29 14.41 -5.98
N ASP A 229 5.27 13.07 -6.04
CA ASP A 229 4.28 12.28 -5.29
C ASP A 229 4.41 12.54 -3.80
N VAL A 230 3.28 12.59 -3.11
CA VAL A 230 3.21 12.54 -1.65
C VAL A 230 3.25 11.08 -1.23
N ILE A 231 4.32 10.67 -0.55
CA ILE A 231 4.48 9.31 -0.04
C ILE A 231 4.46 9.28 1.48
N LEU A 232 3.62 8.40 2.04
CA LEU A 232 3.63 8.05 3.45
C LEU A 232 4.56 6.85 3.65
N ASP A 233 5.72 7.09 4.23
CA ASP A 233 6.66 6.06 4.66
C ASP A 233 6.33 5.74 6.12
N PHE A 234 5.81 4.55 6.37
CA PHE A 234 5.26 4.13 7.65
C PHE A 234 6.19 3.17 8.37
N ALA A 235 6.30 3.34 9.69
CA ALA A 235 7.23 2.64 10.57
C ALA A 235 8.68 2.83 10.08
N VAL A 236 9.04 4.10 9.94
CA VAL A 236 10.28 4.53 9.25
C VAL A 236 11.58 4.10 9.93
N GLY A 237 11.54 3.73 11.20
CA GLY A 237 12.70 3.30 11.97
C GLY A 237 13.87 4.28 11.84
N SER A 238 14.92 3.90 11.12
CA SER A 238 16.11 4.75 10.89
C SER A 238 15.92 5.79 9.77
N GLY A 239 14.82 5.76 9.00
CA GLY A 239 14.48 6.70 7.93
C GLY A 239 15.36 6.63 6.68
N TRP A 240 16.04 5.52 6.46
CA TRP A 240 16.88 5.36 5.28
C TRP A 240 16.05 5.32 3.98
N THR A 241 14.89 4.67 3.99
CA THR A 241 13.89 4.66 2.90
C THR A 241 13.37 6.07 2.65
N SER A 242 12.93 6.76 3.70
CA SER A 242 12.44 8.14 3.65
C SER A 242 13.42 9.10 2.99
N TRP A 243 14.70 9.00 3.37
CA TRP A 243 15.74 9.86 2.81
C TRP A 243 15.93 9.61 1.31
N ASN A 244 15.93 8.33 0.90
CA ASN A 244 16.06 7.95 -0.51
C ASN A 244 14.83 8.39 -1.33
N PHE A 245 13.60 8.22 -0.83
CA PHE A 245 12.40 8.74 -1.49
C PHE A 245 12.46 10.27 -1.68
N ALA A 246 12.91 11.00 -0.65
CA ALA A 246 13.07 12.45 -0.76
C ALA A 246 14.14 12.83 -1.80
N GLN A 247 15.25 12.09 -1.90
CA GLN A 247 16.26 12.30 -2.95
C GLN A 247 15.73 12.01 -4.36
N LEU A 248 14.83 11.04 -4.51
CA LEU A 248 14.11 10.79 -5.76
C LEU A 248 13.13 11.92 -6.11
N GLY A 249 12.83 12.80 -5.14
CA GLY A 249 11.99 13.99 -5.33
C GLY A 249 10.55 13.81 -4.90
N ALA A 250 10.23 12.78 -4.15
CA ALA A 250 8.94 12.65 -3.49
C ALA A 250 8.80 13.64 -2.31
N GLN A 251 7.57 13.97 -1.95
CA GLN A 251 7.21 14.71 -0.74
C GLN A 251 6.94 13.68 0.36
N VAL A 252 7.92 13.44 1.23
CA VAL A 252 7.87 12.33 2.18
C VAL A 252 7.21 12.73 3.48
N ILE A 253 6.27 11.90 3.94
CA ILE A 253 5.71 11.91 5.29
C ILE A 253 6.31 10.72 6.02
N CYS A 254 7.20 10.99 6.97
CA CYS A 254 7.84 10.00 7.83
C CYS A 254 6.94 9.73 9.03
N SER A 255 6.41 8.52 9.17
CA SER A 255 5.51 8.17 10.27
C SER A 255 6.01 6.98 11.06
N ASP A 256 5.93 7.07 12.39
CA ASP A 256 6.32 6.00 13.30
C ASP A 256 5.56 6.15 14.64
N VAL A 257 5.33 5.05 15.35
CA VAL A 257 4.78 5.05 16.71
C VAL A 257 5.84 5.52 17.71
N SER A 258 7.12 5.31 17.42
CA SER A 258 8.26 5.68 18.27
C SER A 258 8.72 7.12 18.02
N SER A 259 8.64 7.93 19.06
CA SER A 259 9.21 9.27 19.04
C SER A 259 10.75 9.26 18.97
N ALA A 260 11.36 8.22 19.53
CA ALA A 260 12.81 7.99 19.47
C ALA A 260 13.23 7.66 18.02
N ALA A 261 12.51 6.79 17.30
CA ALA A 261 12.73 6.54 15.88
C ALA A 261 12.64 7.83 15.06
N LEU A 262 11.57 8.61 15.21
CA LEU A 262 11.43 9.90 14.53
C LEU A 262 12.58 10.88 14.84
N SER A 263 13.19 10.77 16.01
CA SER A 263 14.39 11.58 16.35
C SER A 263 15.63 11.12 15.57
N VAL A 264 15.80 9.80 15.36
CA VAL A 264 16.85 9.25 14.50
C VAL A 264 16.66 9.71 13.05
N VAL A 265 15.43 9.69 12.55
CA VAL A 265 15.12 10.18 11.19
C VAL A 265 15.46 11.65 11.02
N ARG A 266 15.09 12.52 11.99
CA ARG A 266 15.46 13.95 11.98
C ARG A 266 16.96 14.13 11.92
N GLU A 267 17.72 13.32 12.70
CA GLU A 267 19.18 13.36 12.70
C GLU A 267 19.75 12.93 11.34
N ARG A 268 19.17 11.92 10.68
CA ARG A 268 19.54 11.52 9.33
C ARG A 268 19.45 12.70 8.35
N PHE A 269 18.28 13.35 8.27
CA PHE A 269 18.07 14.50 7.36
C PHE A 269 18.97 15.71 7.71
N ARG A 270 19.32 15.87 8.98
CA ARG A 270 20.26 16.89 9.43
C ARG A 270 21.69 16.61 8.96
N ARG A 271 22.13 15.34 9.05
CA ARG A 271 23.51 14.94 8.67
C ARG A 271 23.72 14.90 7.16
N TRP A 272 22.70 14.45 6.43
CA TRP A 272 22.76 14.35 4.98
C TRP A 272 21.68 15.22 4.35
N PRO A 273 21.98 16.50 4.10
CA PRO A 273 21.05 17.41 3.46
C PRO A 273 20.60 16.90 2.09
N LEU A 274 19.35 17.17 1.76
CA LEU A 274 18.80 16.82 0.47
C LEU A 274 19.43 17.66 -0.64
N SER A 275 19.47 17.12 -1.84
CA SER A 275 19.87 17.83 -3.04
C SER A 275 18.99 19.07 -3.28
N PRO A 276 19.49 20.15 -3.87
CA PRO A 276 18.69 21.33 -4.18
C PRO A 276 17.41 21.00 -4.94
N GLY A 277 16.32 21.66 -4.59
CA GLY A 277 15.00 21.45 -5.21
C GLY A 277 14.25 20.22 -4.71
N ARG A 278 14.68 19.60 -3.60
CA ARG A 278 13.95 18.56 -2.89
C ARG A 278 13.14 19.14 -1.75
N SER A 279 11.97 18.56 -1.48
CA SER A 279 11.10 18.97 -0.38
C SER A 279 11.61 18.43 0.95
N ALA A 280 11.57 19.25 1.99
CA ALA A 280 11.83 18.79 3.35
C ALA A 280 10.75 17.77 3.77
N PRO A 281 11.12 16.71 4.53
CA PRO A 281 10.15 15.73 4.99
C PRO A 281 9.23 16.31 6.07
N ARG A 282 8.01 15.77 6.14
CA ARG A 282 7.10 15.95 7.26
C ARG A 282 7.26 14.78 8.23
N PHE A 283 7.28 15.05 9.53
CA PHE A 283 7.33 14.02 10.57
C PHE A 283 5.97 13.91 11.23
N LEU A 284 5.41 12.70 11.26
CA LEU A 284 4.06 12.43 11.72
C LEU A 284 4.09 11.30 12.76
N PRO A 285 3.93 11.58 14.06
CA PRO A 285 3.71 10.53 15.03
C PRO A 285 2.43 9.74 14.70
N PHE A 286 2.50 8.42 14.86
CA PHE A 286 1.36 7.53 14.70
C PHE A 286 0.93 7.03 16.08
N ASP A 287 -0.37 7.08 16.36
CA ASP A 287 -0.91 6.68 17.68
C ASP A 287 -1.18 5.16 17.79
N GLY A 288 -0.97 4.41 16.72
CA GLY A 288 -1.28 3.00 16.61
C GLY A 288 -2.61 2.72 15.91
N TYR A 289 -3.43 3.75 15.65
CA TYR A 289 -4.75 3.62 15.07
C TYR A 289 -5.00 4.52 13.86
N ARG A 290 -4.60 5.80 13.94
CA ARG A 290 -4.97 6.79 12.93
C ARG A 290 -3.82 7.74 12.57
N PHE A 291 -3.68 7.98 11.27
CA PHE A 291 -2.81 9.04 10.78
C PHE A 291 -3.52 10.40 10.89
N ASP A 292 -2.83 11.40 11.44
CA ASP A 292 -3.29 12.80 11.38
C ASP A 292 -3.09 13.36 9.96
N LEU A 293 -3.80 12.74 9.02
CA LEU A 293 -3.83 13.08 7.60
C LEU A 293 -5.27 13.11 7.11
N PRO A 294 -5.59 14.04 6.18
CA PRO A 294 -6.88 14.03 5.49
C PRO A 294 -7.10 12.76 4.67
N ASP A 295 -8.36 12.42 4.43
CA ASP A 295 -8.74 11.37 3.51
C ASP A 295 -8.20 11.69 2.10
N SER A 296 -7.76 10.66 1.37
CA SER A 296 -7.29 10.78 -0.01
C SER A 296 -6.22 11.85 -0.22
N SER A 297 -5.26 11.96 0.70
CA SER A 297 -4.22 13.00 0.73
C SER A 297 -2.85 12.52 0.26
N VAL A 298 -2.59 11.21 0.19
CA VAL A 298 -1.31 10.66 -0.24
C VAL A 298 -1.43 9.89 -1.56
N ASP A 299 -0.42 10.02 -2.40
CA ASP A 299 -0.35 9.32 -3.69
C ASP A 299 0.11 7.88 -3.51
N LYS A 300 1.07 7.68 -2.63
CA LYS A 300 1.73 6.40 -2.35
C LYS A 300 1.91 6.21 -0.86
N ALA A 301 1.96 4.94 -0.43
CA ALA A 301 2.40 4.60 0.92
C ALA A 301 3.31 3.38 0.87
N CYS A 302 4.17 3.22 1.86
CA CYS A 302 4.96 2.00 2.03
C CYS A 302 5.18 1.67 3.50
N CYS A 303 5.41 0.39 3.75
CA CYS A 303 5.95 -0.14 4.97
C CYS A 303 7.10 -1.08 4.60
N PHE A 304 8.28 -0.84 5.16
CA PHE A 304 9.48 -1.58 4.81
C PHE A 304 10.01 -2.28 6.05
N ASP A 305 9.87 -3.62 6.06
CA ASP A 305 10.37 -4.51 7.12
C ASP A 305 9.85 -4.12 8.52
N ALA A 306 8.52 -3.91 8.62
CA ALA A 306 7.94 -3.43 9.88
C ALA A 306 6.45 -3.78 10.08
N PHE A 307 5.70 -4.13 9.03
CA PHE A 307 4.26 -4.42 9.17
C PHE A 307 4.00 -5.70 9.97
N HIS A 308 4.92 -6.64 9.93
CA HIS A 308 4.89 -7.88 10.69
C HIS A 308 4.95 -7.67 12.21
N HIS A 309 5.42 -6.50 12.67
CA HIS A 309 5.41 -6.13 14.10
C HIS A 309 4.04 -5.71 14.61
N LEU A 310 3.08 -5.38 13.73
CA LEU A 310 1.79 -4.83 14.15
C LEU A 310 0.85 -5.91 14.70
N ILE A 311 0.17 -5.58 15.81
CA ILE A 311 -0.86 -6.44 16.40
C ILE A 311 -2.26 -6.18 15.82
N ASN A 312 -2.47 -5.02 15.20
CA ASN A 312 -3.75 -4.58 14.62
C ASN A 312 -3.65 -4.29 13.10
N GLN A 313 -2.98 -5.16 12.37
CA GLN A 313 -2.78 -5.04 10.93
C GLN A 313 -4.06 -4.68 10.14
N PRO A 314 -5.25 -5.30 10.40
CA PRO A 314 -6.47 -4.94 9.70
C PRO A 314 -6.89 -3.48 9.86
N ASP A 315 -6.78 -2.91 11.07
CA ASP A 315 -7.15 -1.52 11.35
C ASP A 315 -6.23 -0.55 10.61
N VAL A 316 -4.93 -0.85 10.60
CA VAL A 316 -3.93 -0.03 9.91
C VAL A 316 -4.12 -0.07 8.39
N LEU A 317 -4.54 -1.21 7.82
CA LEU A 317 -4.92 -1.30 6.41
C LEU A 317 -6.13 -0.41 6.08
N VAL A 318 -7.12 -0.32 6.96
CA VAL A 318 -8.26 0.62 6.81
C VAL A 318 -7.78 2.07 6.79
N GLU A 319 -6.81 2.42 7.65
CA GLU A 319 -6.24 3.77 7.66
C GLU A 319 -5.43 4.07 6.40
N PHE A 320 -4.66 3.12 5.87
CA PHE A 320 -4.03 3.27 4.57
C PHE A 320 -5.06 3.48 3.45
N ALA A 321 -6.13 2.69 3.43
CA ALA A 321 -7.21 2.87 2.46
C ALA A 321 -7.88 4.25 2.57
N ARG A 322 -8.01 4.80 3.78
CA ARG A 322 -8.55 6.14 4.00
C ARG A 322 -7.66 7.23 3.42
N VAL A 323 -6.36 7.22 3.76
CA VAL A 323 -5.44 8.30 3.40
C VAL A 323 -4.97 8.26 1.96
N LEU A 324 -4.91 7.08 1.32
CA LEU A 324 -4.57 6.94 -0.08
C LEU A 324 -5.61 7.60 -0.98
N LYS A 325 -5.15 8.28 -2.03
CA LYS A 325 -6.01 8.75 -3.13
C LYS A 325 -6.57 7.54 -3.91
N PRO A 326 -7.72 7.68 -4.59
CA PRO A 326 -8.16 6.66 -5.54
C PRO A 326 -7.05 6.32 -6.55
N GLY A 327 -6.81 5.03 -6.80
CA GLY A 327 -5.70 4.55 -7.62
C GLY A 327 -4.32 4.59 -6.94
N GLY A 328 -4.21 5.11 -5.72
CA GLY A 328 -2.98 5.16 -4.95
C GLY A 328 -2.45 3.76 -4.60
N LEU A 329 -1.13 3.61 -4.53
CA LEU A 329 -0.45 2.34 -4.29
C LEU A 329 0.17 2.30 -2.90
N LEU A 330 0.14 1.10 -2.29
CA LEU A 330 0.75 0.78 -1.01
C LEU A 330 1.68 -0.41 -1.20
N GLY A 331 2.96 -0.22 -0.94
CA GLY A 331 3.97 -1.26 -1.05
C GLY A 331 4.41 -1.77 0.31
N PHE A 332 4.67 -3.06 0.38
CA PHE A 332 5.24 -3.75 1.53
C PHE A 332 6.48 -4.51 1.11
N ASP A 333 7.51 -4.47 1.95
CA ASP A 333 8.66 -5.35 1.90
C ASP A 333 8.77 -5.99 3.28
N GLU A 334 8.40 -7.27 3.39
CA GLU A 334 8.18 -7.93 4.68
C GLU A 334 8.78 -9.33 4.70
N PRO A 335 9.15 -9.86 5.86
CA PRO A 335 9.52 -11.25 5.99
C PRO A 335 8.32 -12.15 5.71
N GLY A 336 8.58 -13.32 5.14
CA GLY A 336 7.57 -14.30 4.82
C GLY A 336 7.25 -15.27 5.98
N ARG A 337 6.73 -16.44 5.60
CA ARG A 337 6.37 -17.49 6.54
C ARG A 337 7.59 -18.01 7.31
N HIS A 338 7.40 -18.36 8.56
CA HIS A 338 8.39 -18.89 9.48
C HIS A 338 9.43 -17.86 9.98
N HIS A 339 9.26 -16.59 9.70
CA HIS A 339 10.09 -15.53 10.25
C HIS A 339 10.08 -15.55 11.79
N SER A 340 8.89 -15.66 12.39
CA SER A 340 8.69 -15.74 13.84
C SER A 340 9.50 -16.85 14.54
N LYS A 341 9.93 -17.86 13.79
CA LYS A 341 10.70 -19.02 14.30
C LYS A 341 12.21 -18.87 14.11
N THR A 342 12.67 -17.81 13.46
CA THR A 342 14.11 -17.56 13.31
C THR A 342 14.75 -17.22 14.66
N SER A 343 16.03 -17.51 14.80
CA SER A 343 16.76 -17.19 16.04
C SER A 343 16.80 -15.69 16.33
N GLU A 344 16.81 -14.86 15.28
CA GLU A 344 16.80 -13.41 15.37
C GLU A 344 15.45 -12.90 15.87
N ALA A 345 14.35 -13.30 15.24
CA ALA A 345 13.00 -12.96 15.68
C ALA A 345 12.72 -13.40 17.12
N GLN A 346 13.11 -14.64 17.47
CA GLN A 346 12.96 -15.16 18.84
C GLN A 346 13.79 -14.34 19.85
N PHE A 347 14.98 -13.88 19.48
CA PHE A 347 15.78 -13.01 20.32
C PHE A 347 15.12 -11.63 20.49
N GLU A 348 14.64 -11.02 19.41
CA GLU A 348 13.97 -9.70 19.45
C GLU A 348 12.68 -9.77 20.32
N MET A 349 11.86 -10.78 20.15
CA MET A 349 10.66 -11.00 20.97
C MET A 349 11.00 -11.17 22.46
N LYS A 350 12.04 -11.92 22.78
CA LYS A 350 12.44 -12.20 24.15
C LYS A 350 13.09 -11.00 24.84
N GLU A 351 13.98 -10.30 24.14
CA GLU A 351 14.78 -9.23 24.72
C GLU A 351 14.01 -7.90 24.80
N TYR A 352 13.21 -7.60 23.76
CA TYR A 352 12.54 -6.30 23.65
C TYR A 352 11.02 -6.40 23.76
N GLY A 353 10.47 -7.61 23.72
CA GLY A 353 9.03 -7.82 23.76
C GLY A 353 8.31 -7.26 22.54
N VAL A 354 9.01 -7.04 21.42
CA VAL A 354 8.38 -6.66 20.14
C VAL A 354 7.75 -7.89 19.49
N VAL A 355 6.74 -7.69 18.65
CA VAL A 355 6.14 -8.78 17.88
C VAL A 355 6.98 -9.01 16.63
N GLU A 356 7.33 -10.24 16.35
CA GLU A 356 8.02 -10.70 15.13
C GLU A 356 7.13 -11.71 14.41
N GLY A 357 6.11 -11.19 13.71
CA GLY A 357 5.10 -12.02 13.06
C GLY A 357 5.52 -12.54 11.69
N ASP A 358 4.78 -13.52 11.20
CA ASP A 358 4.88 -13.98 9.82
C ASP A 358 3.93 -13.20 8.93
N ILE A 359 4.31 -12.95 7.68
CA ILE A 359 3.40 -12.43 6.66
C ILE A 359 3.01 -13.55 5.70
N ASP A 360 1.70 -13.83 5.63
CA ASP A 360 1.10 -14.71 4.63
C ASP A 360 0.36 -13.87 3.59
N LEU A 361 0.75 -13.98 2.33
CA LEU A 361 0.16 -13.16 1.25
C LEU A 361 -1.32 -13.46 1.01
N THR A 362 -1.78 -14.69 1.30
CA THR A 362 -3.20 -15.04 1.16
C THR A 362 -4.03 -14.35 2.23
N GLU A 363 -3.56 -14.37 3.47
CA GLU A 363 -4.19 -13.67 4.59
C GLU A 363 -4.13 -12.15 4.39
N MET A 364 -2.97 -11.64 3.93
CA MET A 364 -2.80 -10.23 3.61
C MET A 364 -3.77 -9.77 2.53
N ALA A 365 -3.95 -10.54 1.45
CA ALA A 365 -4.92 -10.22 0.39
C ALA A 365 -6.36 -10.20 0.91
N MET A 366 -6.72 -11.11 1.81
CA MET A 366 -8.04 -11.11 2.44
C MET A 366 -8.24 -9.91 3.37
N MET A 367 -7.25 -9.58 4.20
CA MET A 367 -7.31 -8.39 5.08
C MET A 367 -7.41 -7.10 4.27
N ALA A 368 -6.59 -6.98 3.22
CA ALA A 368 -6.61 -5.84 2.30
C ALA A 368 -7.98 -5.67 1.64
N GLY A 369 -8.58 -6.77 1.13
CA GLY A 369 -9.91 -6.74 0.54
C GLY A 369 -10.99 -6.24 1.51
N ARG A 370 -10.94 -6.65 2.77
CA ARG A 370 -11.85 -6.16 3.82
C ARG A 370 -11.63 -4.68 4.14
N ALA A 371 -10.41 -4.20 4.03
CA ALA A 371 -10.05 -2.80 4.21
C ALA A 371 -10.40 -1.92 2.99
N GLY A 372 -10.89 -2.50 1.90
CA GLY A 372 -11.20 -1.79 0.66
C GLY A 372 -9.97 -1.53 -0.23
N LEU A 373 -8.94 -2.35 -0.10
CA LEU A 373 -7.75 -2.37 -0.94
C LEU A 373 -7.74 -3.60 -1.85
N GLU A 374 -7.16 -3.47 -3.04
CA GLU A 374 -6.97 -4.57 -3.98
C GLU A 374 -5.53 -5.07 -3.92
N PHE A 375 -5.33 -6.38 -3.89
CA PHE A 375 -4.00 -6.97 -4.09
C PHE A 375 -3.63 -6.91 -5.56
N VAL A 376 -2.56 -6.17 -5.90
CA VAL A 376 -2.15 -5.94 -7.30
C VAL A 376 -1.19 -7.01 -7.77
N ALA A 377 -0.10 -7.21 -7.05
CA ALA A 377 0.95 -8.16 -7.39
C ALA A 377 1.86 -8.44 -6.20
N ALA A 378 2.45 -9.63 -6.18
CA ALA A 378 3.66 -9.92 -5.43
C ALA A 378 4.84 -9.98 -6.40
N ASP A 379 5.99 -9.54 -5.93
CA ASP A 379 7.22 -9.58 -6.70
C ASP A 379 7.87 -10.97 -6.60
N VAL A 380 8.39 -11.44 -7.72
CA VAL A 380 9.25 -12.64 -7.78
C VAL A 380 10.69 -12.18 -7.58
N LEU A 381 10.95 -11.67 -6.39
CA LEU A 381 12.22 -11.05 -6.02
C LEU A 381 13.22 -12.08 -5.49
N THR A 382 14.44 -12.02 -5.98
CA THR A 382 15.58 -12.66 -5.33
C THR A 382 16.41 -11.60 -4.60
N VAL A 383 16.41 -11.65 -3.27
CA VAL A 383 17.17 -10.71 -2.43
C VAL A 383 18.67 -11.01 -2.49
N ARG A 384 19.03 -12.26 -2.76
CA ARG A 384 20.40 -12.70 -3.02
C ARG A 384 20.52 -13.15 -4.48
N PRO A 385 21.59 -12.75 -5.20
CA PRO A 385 21.75 -13.13 -6.59
C PRO A 385 21.94 -14.64 -6.72
N ILE A 386 21.22 -15.24 -7.67
CA ILE A 386 21.41 -16.64 -8.07
C ILE A 386 22.49 -16.66 -9.16
N TRP A 387 23.67 -17.18 -8.81
CA TRP A 387 24.79 -17.25 -9.73
C TRP A 387 24.75 -18.55 -10.55
N ALA A 388 24.97 -18.41 -11.86
CA ALA A 388 25.12 -19.53 -12.79
C ALA A 388 26.50 -19.44 -13.46
N ASP A 389 27.15 -20.57 -13.69
CA ASP A 389 28.27 -20.64 -14.63
C ASP A 389 27.78 -20.47 -16.07
N LEU A 390 28.71 -20.38 -17.02
CA LEU A 390 28.36 -20.10 -18.41
C LEU A 390 27.48 -21.20 -19.04
N ASP A 391 27.72 -22.47 -18.70
CA ASP A 391 26.97 -23.59 -19.26
C ASP A 391 25.53 -23.57 -18.77
N ARG A 392 25.31 -23.41 -17.44
CA ARG A 392 23.98 -23.26 -16.85
C ARG A 392 23.26 -22.00 -17.36
N PHE A 393 23.98 -20.88 -17.52
CA PHE A 393 23.40 -19.66 -18.07
C PHE A 393 22.97 -19.85 -19.53
N THR A 394 23.81 -20.52 -20.35
CA THR A 394 23.50 -20.83 -21.74
C THR A 394 22.30 -21.76 -21.85
N ASP A 395 22.26 -22.82 -21.06
CA ASP A 395 21.11 -23.73 -21.01
C ASP A 395 19.81 -23.00 -20.64
N LEU A 396 19.84 -22.10 -19.65
CA LEU A 396 18.68 -21.29 -19.29
C LEU A 396 18.20 -20.40 -20.44
N VAL A 397 19.12 -19.74 -21.14
CA VAL A 397 18.79 -18.78 -22.20
C VAL A 397 18.36 -19.50 -23.49
N GLU A 398 19.11 -20.52 -23.93
CA GLU A 398 18.88 -21.20 -25.20
C GLU A 398 17.77 -22.26 -25.08
N ASN A 399 17.81 -23.08 -24.04
CA ASN A 399 16.88 -24.18 -23.85
C ASN A 399 15.64 -23.76 -23.02
N ARG A 400 15.67 -22.59 -22.36
CA ARG A 400 14.59 -22.06 -21.52
C ARG A 400 14.15 -23.01 -20.42
N VAL A 401 15.09 -23.80 -19.93
CA VAL A 401 14.86 -24.77 -18.85
C VAL A 401 15.68 -24.35 -17.64
N PRO A 402 15.06 -23.77 -16.60
CA PRO A 402 15.76 -23.55 -15.34
C PRO A 402 16.07 -24.91 -14.69
N ASP A 403 17.26 -25.07 -14.13
CA ASP A 403 17.55 -26.26 -13.36
C ASP A 403 16.79 -26.29 -12.03
N ALA A 404 16.59 -27.50 -11.48
CA ALA A 404 15.79 -27.69 -10.27
C ALA A 404 16.38 -26.94 -9.06
N ALA A 405 17.71 -26.78 -8.98
CA ALA A 405 18.36 -26.06 -7.90
C ALA A 405 18.07 -24.57 -7.96
N MET A 406 18.09 -23.96 -9.16
CA MET A 406 17.68 -22.56 -9.34
C MET A 406 16.22 -22.31 -8.93
N VAL A 407 15.32 -23.23 -9.33
CA VAL A 407 13.89 -23.12 -8.98
C VAL A 407 13.69 -23.22 -7.46
N GLN A 408 14.41 -24.15 -6.83
CA GLN A 408 14.36 -24.33 -5.38
C GLN A 408 14.88 -23.08 -4.67
N GLU A 409 16.06 -22.57 -5.04
CA GLU A 409 16.67 -21.39 -4.43
C GLU A 409 15.77 -20.15 -4.62
N LEU A 410 15.19 -19.95 -5.80
CA LEU A 410 14.20 -18.91 -6.06
C LEU A 410 12.99 -19.05 -5.13
N SER A 411 12.44 -20.26 -5.02
CA SER A 411 11.27 -20.53 -4.17
C SER A 411 11.55 -20.24 -2.70
N GLU A 412 12.72 -20.62 -2.20
CA GLU A 412 13.14 -20.37 -0.82
C GLU A 412 13.28 -18.85 -0.55
N GLN A 413 13.88 -18.12 -1.47
CA GLN A 413 14.05 -16.67 -1.32
C GLN A 413 12.70 -15.92 -1.34
N ILE A 414 11.79 -16.28 -2.25
CA ILE A 414 10.44 -15.68 -2.33
C ILE A 414 9.62 -15.98 -1.07
N GLN A 415 9.82 -17.15 -0.47
CA GLN A 415 9.12 -17.50 0.78
C GLN A 415 9.69 -16.76 1.99
N ALA A 416 11.00 -16.48 1.99
CA ALA A 416 11.67 -15.83 3.12
C ALA A 416 11.44 -14.32 3.15
N LYS A 417 11.39 -13.66 1.98
CA LYS A 417 11.20 -12.22 1.84
C LYS A 417 10.17 -11.93 0.75
N GLN A 418 9.22 -11.08 1.06
CA GLN A 418 8.05 -10.83 0.22
C GLN A 418 7.86 -9.33 -0.01
N LEU A 419 7.95 -8.92 -1.26
CA LEU A 419 7.54 -7.59 -1.68
C LEU A 419 6.23 -7.68 -2.44
N PHE A 420 5.24 -6.89 -2.03
CA PHE A 420 3.92 -6.89 -2.67
C PHE A 420 3.28 -5.52 -2.66
N ILE A 421 2.35 -5.33 -3.59
CA ILE A 421 1.67 -4.05 -3.83
C ILE A 421 0.16 -4.23 -3.68
N LEU A 422 -0.43 -3.34 -2.88
CA LEU A 422 -1.86 -3.13 -2.78
C LEU A 422 -2.24 -1.81 -3.48
N ARG A 423 -3.52 -1.66 -3.82
CA ARG A 423 -4.06 -0.46 -4.46
C ARG A 423 -5.40 -0.07 -3.85
N LYS A 424 -5.60 1.22 -3.60
CA LYS A 424 -6.95 1.74 -3.39
C LYS A 424 -7.71 1.76 -4.72
N PRO A 425 -8.89 1.13 -4.83
CA PRO A 425 -9.69 1.16 -6.05
C PRO A 425 -9.93 2.60 -6.54
N GLY A 426 -9.98 2.76 -7.86
CA GLY A 426 -10.22 4.03 -8.52
C GLY A 426 -9.33 4.22 -9.74
N ASP A 427 -9.66 5.23 -10.54
CA ASP A 427 -8.90 5.55 -11.72
C ASP A 427 -7.54 6.13 -11.36
N VAL A 428 -6.48 5.54 -11.89
CA VAL A 428 -5.14 6.11 -11.84
C VAL A 428 -5.13 7.29 -12.81
N CYS A 429 -5.27 8.50 -12.29
CA CYS A 429 -5.09 9.70 -13.09
C CYS A 429 -3.59 9.85 -13.38
N ARG A 430 -3.15 9.38 -14.56
CA ARG A 430 -1.78 9.64 -15.04
C ARG A 430 -1.68 11.10 -15.42
N ASP A 431 -0.67 11.77 -14.90
CA ASP A 431 -0.39 13.16 -15.25
C ASP A 431 1.00 13.33 -15.88
N SER A 432 1.31 14.52 -16.28
CA SER A 432 2.56 14.85 -16.99
C SER A 432 3.84 14.71 -16.16
N ARG A 433 3.79 14.24 -14.94
CA ARG A 433 4.93 13.77 -14.15
C ARG A 433 5.42 12.38 -14.59
N ASP A 434 4.54 11.59 -15.21
CA ASP A 434 4.90 10.28 -15.77
C ASP A 434 5.50 10.43 -17.16
N LYS A 435 6.84 10.36 -17.24
CA LYS A 435 7.59 10.47 -18.49
C LYS A 435 7.13 9.48 -19.57
N LEU A 436 6.74 8.25 -19.17
CA LEU A 436 6.34 7.19 -20.11
C LEU A 436 4.95 7.45 -20.72
N SER A 437 4.17 8.32 -20.11
CA SER A 437 2.84 8.71 -20.58
C SER A 437 2.83 10.01 -21.39
N LEU A 438 4.00 10.64 -21.62
CA LEU A 438 4.14 11.88 -22.40
C LEU A 438 4.22 11.56 -23.89
N ALA A 439 3.29 12.07 -24.68
CA ALA A 439 3.38 12.10 -26.13
C ALA A 439 2.48 13.23 -26.69
N ALA A 440 2.94 13.88 -27.74
CA ALA A 440 2.17 14.92 -28.41
C ALA A 440 2.41 14.90 -29.93
N THR A 441 1.49 15.53 -30.66
CA THR A 441 1.72 15.97 -32.02
C THR A 441 1.76 17.48 -32.05
N LEU A 442 2.81 18.03 -32.65
CA LEU A 442 2.98 19.47 -32.87
C LEU A 442 2.92 19.79 -34.35
N LYS A 443 2.08 20.76 -34.73
CA LYS A 443 2.02 21.28 -36.09
C LYS A 443 2.22 22.78 -36.03
N LEU A 444 3.20 23.25 -36.80
CA LEU A 444 3.43 24.69 -36.99
C LEU A 444 2.32 25.27 -37.85
N GLU A 445 1.67 26.34 -37.38
CA GLU A 445 0.63 27.04 -38.13
C GLU A 445 1.08 28.41 -38.63
N GLY A 446 2.06 29.01 -37.95
CA GLY A 446 2.63 30.28 -38.39
C GLY A 446 3.80 30.73 -37.53
N VAL A 447 4.64 31.58 -38.08
CA VAL A 447 5.76 32.22 -37.38
C VAL A 447 5.80 33.68 -37.73
N THR A 448 6.02 34.52 -36.72
CA THR A 448 6.33 35.92 -36.90
C THR A 448 7.52 36.30 -36.04
N THR A 449 8.56 36.87 -36.66
CA THR A 449 9.74 37.35 -35.94
C THR A 449 9.82 38.85 -36.06
N THR A 450 9.99 39.52 -34.92
CA THR A 450 10.18 40.97 -34.84
C THR A 450 11.52 41.24 -34.18
N VAL A 451 12.38 42.01 -34.87
CA VAL A 451 13.67 42.42 -34.31
C VAL A 451 13.42 43.47 -33.22
N GLN A 452 14.12 43.32 -32.10
CA GLN A 452 14.14 44.26 -30.97
C GLN A 452 15.59 44.65 -30.65
N ASP A 453 15.77 45.65 -29.80
CA ASP A 453 17.10 46.18 -29.46
C ASP A 453 18.05 45.09 -28.87
N ASP A 454 17.49 44.14 -28.10
CA ASP A 454 18.25 43.09 -27.40
C ASP A 454 18.06 41.67 -28.00
N GLY A 455 17.37 41.55 -29.15
CA GLY A 455 17.13 40.21 -29.74
C GLY A 455 15.92 40.12 -30.65
N PHE A 456 15.27 38.97 -30.61
CA PHE A 456 14.12 38.65 -31.45
C PHE A 456 12.90 38.31 -30.59
N LEU A 457 11.77 38.94 -30.88
CA LEU A 457 10.48 38.47 -30.40
C LEU A 457 9.91 37.48 -31.41
N VAL A 458 9.96 36.22 -31.10
CA VAL A 458 9.51 35.12 -31.99
C VAL A 458 8.15 34.61 -31.50
N LYS A 459 7.12 34.80 -32.33
CA LYS A 459 5.78 34.28 -32.11
C LYS A 459 5.57 33.04 -32.97
N VAL A 460 5.20 31.95 -32.36
CA VAL A 460 4.99 30.64 -32.99
C VAL A 460 3.56 30.17 -32.71
N GLY A 461 2.76 30.07 -33.77
CA GLY A 461 1.43 29.45 -33.70
C GLY A 461 1.58 27.94 -33.81
N LEU A 462 1.08 27.22 -32.84
CA LEU A 462 1.13 25.77 -32.77
C LEU A 462 -0.28 25.17 -32.66
N PHE A 463 -0.53 24.13 -33.44
CA PHE A 463 -1.63 23.19 -33.17
C PHE A 463 -1.06 21.97 -32.44
N VAL A 464 -1.58 21.72 -31.26
CA VAL A 464 -1.07 20.72 -30.31
C VAL A 464 -2.14 19.70 -30.03
N VAL A 465 -1.78 18.42 -30.12
CA VAL A 465 -2.65 17.29 -29.74
C VAL A 465 -1.93 16.46 -28.69
N ASN A 466 -2.61 16.20 -27.56
CA ASN A 466 -2.12 15.24 -26.56
C ASN A 466 -2.46 13.82 -27.00
N ILE A 467 -1.50 13.09 -27.53
CA ILE A 467 -1.66 11.69 -27.94
C ILE A 467 -1.13 10.71 -26.88
N GLY A 468 -0.59 11.21 -25.78
CA GLY A 468 -0.13 10.42 -24.63
C GLY A 468 -1.26 10.07 -23.68
N ALA A 469 -0.95 9.24 -22.68
CA ALA A 469 -1.90 8.82 -21.65
C ALA A 469 -2.00 9.82 -20.48
N ALA A 470 -1.10 10.79 -20.38
CA ALA A 470 -1.04 11.75 -19.28
C ALA A 470 -1.96 12.95 -19.47
N ASN A 471 -2.67 13.36 -18.42
CA ASN A 471 -3.27 14.68 -18.33
C ASN A 471 -2.17 15.72 -18.04
N TRP A 472 -2.12 16.81 -18.81
CA TRP A 472 -1.07 17.79 -18.64
C TRP A 472 -1.37 18.75 -17.49
N LEU A 473 -0.42 18.87 -16.56
CA LEU A 473 -0.51 19.78 -15.44
C LEU A 473 -0.23 21.22 -15.87
N PRO A 474 -0.82 22.22 -15.17
CA PRO A 474 -0.57 23.62 -15.43
C PRO A 474 0.93 23.96 -15.38
N ALA A 475 1.40 24.84 -16.26
CA ALA A 475 2.80 25.27 -16.32
C ALA A 475 3.35 25.86 -15.01
N SER A 476 2.46 26.33 -14.12
CA SER A 476 2.81 26.77 -12.76
C SER A 476 3.19 25.64 -11.82
N THR A 477 2.95 24.38 -12.20
CA THR A 477 3.31 23.20 -11.39
C THR A 477 4.81 22.97 -11.48
N GLN A 478 5.48 22.93 -10.33
CA GLN A 478 6.94 22.83 -10.26
C GLN A 478 7.50 21.57 -10.91
N VAL A 479 6.80 20.43 -10.76
CA VAL A 479 7.15 19.15 -11.38
C VAL A 479 5.99 18.70 -12.25
N GLY A 480 6.25 18.44 -13.52
CA GLY A 480 5.22 18.00 -14.46
C GLY A 480 4.43 19.12 -15.14
N GLY A 481 4.61 20.38 -14.77
CA GLY A 481 3.96 21.50 -15.47
C GLY A 481 4.34 21.53 -16.95
N VAL A 482 3.35 21.56 -17.87
CA VAL A 482 3.63 21.53 -19.30
C VAL A 482 3.70 22.95 -19.86
N ALA A 483 4.82 23.25 -20.51
CA ALA A 483 5.07 24.51 -21.16
C ALA A 483 5.58 24.31 -22.62
N VAL A 484 5.50 25.35 -23.43
CA VAL A 484 6.21 25.40 -24.72
C VAL A 484 7.63 25.87 -24.45
N GLY A 485 8.60 24.98 -24.73
CA GLY A 485 10.02 25.24 -24.59
C GLY A 485 10.66 25.53 -25.95
N GLY A 486 11.66 26.42 -25.94
CA GLY A 486 12.53 26.70 -27.09
C GLY A 486 13.99 26.47 -26.70
N ARG A 487 14.78 25.98 -27.61
CA ARG A 487 16.23 25.85 -27.44
C ARG A 487 16.97 26.10 -28.76
N VAL A 488 18.16 26.59 -28.63
CA VAL A 488 19.09 26.72 -29.76
C VAL A 488 20.35 25.95 -29.42
N GLN A 489 20.83 25.13 -30.33
CA GLN A 489 22.05 24.34 -30.18
C GLN A 489 23.16 24.92 -31.07
N GLY A 490 24.33 25.18 -30.48
CA GLY A 490 25.47 25.74 -31.20
C GLY A 490 26.60 26.09 -30.23
N SER A 491 27.46 27.05 -30.65
CA SER A 491 28.54 27.59 -29.80
C SER A 491 28.02 28.32 -28.55
N GLU A 492 26.81 28.90 -28.64
CA GLU A 492 26.07 29.46 -27.51
C GLU A 492 24.78 28.63 -27.30
N ARG A 493 24.70 27.97 -26.15
CA ARG A 493 23.53 27.16 -25.77
C ARG A 493 22.49 28.05 -25.09
N TRP A 494 21.31 28.14 -25.69
CA TRP A 494 20.19 28.88 -25.10
C TRP A 494 18.97 27.96 -24.93
N GLU A 495 18.25 28.14 -23.83
CA GLU A 495 17.00 27.45 -23.52
C GLU A 495 16.04 28.46 -22.85
N GLY A 496 14.80 28.53 -23.31
CA GLY A 496 13.77 29.40 -22.76
C GLY A 496 12.38 28.79 -22.75
N ARG A 497 11.49 29.41 -22.00
CA ARG A 497 10.07 29.07 -21.97
C ARG A 497 9.27 30.20 -22.64
N ALA A 498 8.33 29.82 -23.50
CA ALA A 498 7.44 30.78 -24.13
C ALA A 498 6.39 31.30 -23.15
N SER A 499 6.03 32.58 -23.32
CA SER A 499 4.74 33.06 -22.85
C SER A 499 3.65 32.57 -23.81
N THR A 500 2.58 31.96 -23.28
CA THR A 500 1.48 31.44 -24.09
C THR A 500 0.18 32.23 -23.87
N ASN A 501 -0.64 32.34 -24.91
CA ASN A 501 -1.95 33.01 -24.84
C ASN A 501 -2.97 32.25 -23.98
N GLN A 502 -2.73 30.98 -23.69
CA GLN A 502 -3.57 30.13 -22.83
C GLN A 502 -2.75 28.98 -22.20
N PRO A 503 -3.20 28.43 -21.06
CA PRO A 503 -2.54 27.32 -20.41
C PRO A 503 -2.61 26.02 -21.24
N LEU A 504 -1.53 25.25 -21.26
CA LEU A 504 -1.48 23.92 -21.88
C LEU A 504 -2.02 22.84 -20.92
N THR A 505 -3.27 22.97 -20.49
CA THR A 505 -3.89 22.02 -19.55
C THR A 505 -4.90 21.17 -20.31
N ILE A 506 -4.45 20.11 -20.96
CA ILE A 506 -5.30 19.24 -21.78
C ILE A 506 -5.17 17.76 -21.39
N GLY A 507 -6.32 17.08 -21.41
CA GLY A 507 -6.40 15.63 -21.18
C GLY A 507 -5.99 14.82 -22.41
N GLN A 508 -5.96 13.50 -22.24
CA GLN A 508 -5.68 12.56 -23.31
C GLN A 508 -6.65 12.75 -24.50
N GLY A 509 -6.12 12.76 -25.70
CA GLY A 509 -6.88 12.93 -26.94
C GLY A 509 -7.36 14.36 -27.22
N ALA A 510 -7.20 15.27 -26.28
CA ALA A 510 -7.59 16.66 -26.48
C ALA A 510 -6.58 17.42 -27.34
N GLN A 511 -7.06 18.46 -28.02
CA GLN A 511 -6.28 19.29 -28.93
C GLN A 511 -6.53 20.77 -28.66
N MET A 512 -5.55 21.61 -28.99
CA MET A 512 -5.64 23.06 -28.82
C MET A 512 -4.73 23.81 -29.77
N GLN A 513 -5.09 25.06 -30.06
CA GLN A 513 -4.21 26.03 -30.70
C GLN A 513 -3.53 26.89 -29.62
N VAL A 514 -2.24 27.11 -29.74
CA VAL A 514 -1.44 27.88 -28.79
C VAL A 514 -0.55 28.86 -29.54
N ASP A 515 -0.59 30.14 -29.13
CA ASP A 515 0.36 31.12 -29.56
C ASP A 515 1.47 31.24 -28.50
N ALA A 516 2.66 30.80 -28.87
CA ALA A 516 3.84 30.79 -28.01
C ALA A 516 4.78 31.94 -28.39
N THR A 517 5.18 32.76 -27.43
CA THR A 517 6.07 33.94 -27.67
C THR A 517 7.37 33.77 -26.89
N PHE A 518 8.48 33.78 -27.63
CA PHE A 518 9.84 33.71 -27.07
C PHE A 518 10.54 35.06 -27.21
N LEU A 519 11.34 35.44 -26.22
CA LEU A 519 12.35 36.47 -26.34
C LEU A 519 13.71 35.75 -26.50
N VAL A 520 14.27 35.83 -27.70
CA VAL A 520 15.50 35.14 -28.09
C VAL A 520 16.63 36.16 -28.25
N PRO A 521 17.81 35.96 -27.61
CA PRO A 521 18.93 36.86 -27.70
C PRO A 521 19.44 37.08 -29.13
N ALA A 522 19.89 38.32 -29.46
CA ALA A 522 20.45 38.67 -30.76
C ALA A 522 21.71 37.86 -31.13
N THR A 523 22.43 37.33 -30.16
CA THR A 523 23.61 36.45 -30.36
C THR A 523 23.29 35.17 -31.13
N LEU A 524 21.99 34.83 -31.28
CA LEU A 524 21.52 33.60 -31.92
C LEU A 524 21.03 33.82 -33.36
N THR A 525 21.38 34.95 -33.96
CA THR A 525 21.15 35.30 -35.37
C THR A 525 21.51 34.12 -36.29
N GLY A 526 20.64 33.85 -37.28
CA GLY A 526 20.86 32.80 -38.29
C GLY A 526 20.86 31.37 -37.81
N GLN A 527 20.48 31.12 -36.55
CA GLN A 527 20.37 29.75 -35.98
C GLN A 527 18.92 29.26 -36.00
N ASP A 528 18.75 27.97 -35.81
CA ASP A 528 17.44 27.34 -35.70
C ASP A 528 16.97 27.30 -34.24
N LEU A 529 15.82 27.91 -33.97
CA LEU A 529 15.08 27.73 -32.73
C LEU A 529 14.30 26.42 -32.82
N VAL A 530 14.66 25.47 -31.99
CA VAL A 530 13.98 24.16 -31.85
C VAL A 530 12.90 24.33 -30.81
N VAL A 531 11.64 24.21 -31.22
CA VAL A 531 10.45 24.36 -30.35
C VAL A 531 9.82 23.02 -30.07
N ASN A 532 9.58 22.70 -28.82
CA ASN A 532 8.87 21.52 -28.38
C ASN A 532 8.13 21.79 -27.06
N LEU A 533 7.39 20.81 -26.58
CA LEU A 533 6.82 20.83 -25.23
C LEU A 533 7.85 20.33 -24.22
N VAL A 534 7.73 20.83 -23.01
CA VAL A 534 8.51 20.39 -21.86
C VAL A 534 7.58 20.14 -20.68
N SER A 535 7.73 18.99 -20.06
CA SER A 535 7.20 18.73 -18.72
C SER A 535 8.29 19.12 -17.72
N GLU A 536 8.05 20.18 -16.96
CA GLU A 536 9.05 20.79 -16.09
C GLU A 536 9.61 19.81 -15.07
N ASN A 537 10.92 19.75 -14.96
CA ASN A 537 11.66 18.84 -14.08
C ASN A 537 11.41 17.34 -14.33
N VAL A 538 10.79 16.98 -15.45
CA VAL A 538 10.55 15.59 -15.88
C VAL A 538 11.27 15.31 -17.19
N ALA A 539 10.81 15.86 -18.32
CA ALA A 539 11.40 15.61 -19.62
C ALA A 539 10.98 16.64 -20.68
N TRP A 540 11.80 16.81 -21.70
CA TRP A 540 11.36 17.32 -22.99
C TRP A 540 10.55 16.25 -23.72
N PHE A 541 9.43 16.61 -24.33
CA PHE A 541 8.60 15.66 -25.09
C PHE A 541 9.34 15.06 -26.28
N GLU A 542 10.36 15.74 -26.80
CA GLU A 542 11.27 15.20 -27.82
C GLU A 542 11.96 13.92 -27.35
N THR A 543 12.40 13.85 -26.09
CA THR A 543 13.02 12.64 -25.51
C THR A 543 12.02 11.50 -25.31
N CYS A 544 10.72 11.81 -25.45
CA CYS A 544 9.60 10.86 -25.40
C CYS A 544 9.05 10.53 -26.80
N GLY A 545 9.75 10.95 -27.87
CA GLY A 545 9.38 10.64 -29.25
C GLY A 545 8.49 11.66 -29.95
N THR A 546 8.19 12.82 -29.34
CA THR A 546 7.46 13.93 -30.00
C THR A 546 8.42 14.73 -30.90
N PRO A 547 8.26 14.77 -32.23
CA PRO A 547 9.12 15.55 -33.10
C PRO A 547 9.05 17.06 -32.78
N PRO A 548 10.19 17.77 -32.76
CA PRO A 548 10.20 19.21 -32.57
C PRO A 548 9.76 19.97 -33.84
N VAL A 549 9.43 21.25 -33.65
CA VAL A 549 9.24 22.20 -34.72
C VAL A 549 10.48 23.08 -34.81
N HIS A 550 10.95 23.36 -36.02
CA HIS A 550 12.11 24.20 -36.27
C HIS A 550 11.68 25.57 -36.83
N VAL A 551 12.26 26.63 -36.29
CA VAL A 551 12.03 28.01 -36.70
C VAL A 551 13.38 28.65 -36.95
N HIS A 552 13.65 29.03 -38.19
CA HIS A 552 14.88 29.74 -38.53
C HIS A 552 14.83 31.20 -38.08
N LEU A 553 15.85 31.62 -37.32
CA LEU A 553 15.97 33.00 -36.85
C LEU A 553 16.58 33.88 -37.96
N PRO A 554 16.17 35.16 -38.10
CA PRO A 554 16.74 36.09 -39.10
C PRO A 554 18.26 36.22 -38.97
N GLU A 555 18.92 36.55 -40.10
CA GLU A 555 20.33 36.92 -40.13
C GLU A 555 20.59 38.31 -39.56
#